data_bb7f3bb1cf4af5fbd28ae2aa73964c2a
#
_entry.id   bb7f3bb1cf4af5fbd28ae2aa73964c2a
#
_cell.length_a   1.000
_cell.length_b   1.000
_cell.length_c   1.000
_cell.angle_alpha   90.00
_cell.angle_beta   90.00
_cell.angle_gamma   90.00
#
_symmetry.space_group_name_H-M   'P 1'
#
loop_
_entity.id
_entity.type
_entity.pdbx_description
1 polymer ?
#
loop_
_entity_poly.entity_id
_entity_poly.type
_entity_poly.pdbx_seq_one_letter_code
_entity_poly.pdbx_strand_id
1 'polypeptide(L)'
;MAMAAKQVTYRSATVGDVDGIFRLVNSMAASGQMLHRSKYRIVTMLANFIVAESKSGELAGCGALFPLWTDSAEIVALAVSPRFQGAGVGKQLVAELLQRARSQGFPEVITLTCAVDFFSQLGFSVQPKDKFPRKLWRECLECPRLENCDEIAMSVLLGEAAG
;
A
#
# COMPACT_ATOMS: atom_id res chain seq x y z
N MET A 1 -16.27 -6.60 16.76
CA MET A 1 -15.53 -6.52 15.47
C MET A 1 -15.80 -5.20 14.76
N ALA A 2 -17.02 -4.79 14.52
CA ALA A 2 -17.32 -3.48 13.94
C ALA A 2 -16.89 -2.29 14.79
N MET A 3 -16.67 -2.47 16.09
CA MET A 3 -16.22 -1.42 17.01
C MET A 3 -14.72 -1.10 16.88
N ALA A 4 -13.89 -2.06 16.44
CA ALA A 4 -12.45 -1.83 16.31
C ALA A 4 -12.12 -0.84 15.18
N ALA A 5 -12.83 -0.90 14.06
CA ALA A 5 -12.63 0.00 12.93
C ALA A 5 -12.99 1.46 13.26
N LYS A 6 -13.97 1.68 14.13
CA LYS A 6 -14.40 3.01 14.55
C LYS A 6 -13.42 3.69 15.52
N GLN A 7 -12.45 2.95 16.04
CA GLN A 7 -11.47 3.46 17.00
C GLN A 7 -10.08 3.60 16.40
N VAL A 8 -9.97 3.55 15.08
CA VAL A 8 -8.69 3.66 14.36
C VAL A 8 -8.64 5.02 13.67
N THR A 9 -7.52 5.73 13.85
CA THR A 9 -7.26 6.98 13.14
C THR A 9 -6.21 6.74 12.05
N TYR A 10 -6.29 7.51 10.98
CA TYR A 10 -5.41 7.40 9.81
C TYR A 10 -4.64 8.70 9.67
N ARG A 11 -3.32 8.62 9.60
CA ARG A 11 -2.45 9.78 9.56
C ARG A 11 -1.16 9.49 8.79
N SER A 12 -0.46 10.54 8.40
CA SER A 12 0.88 10.40 7.84
C SER A 12 1.83 9.80 8.88
N ALA A 13 2.75 8.95 8.42
CA ALA A 13 3.75 8.34 9.29
C ALA A 13 4.77 9.37 9.77
N THR A 14 5.30 9.14 10.96
CA THR A 14 6.42 9.89 11.52
C THR A 14 7.58 8.95 11.81
N VAL A 15 8.73 9.52 12.18
CA VAL A 15 9.91 8.73 12.53
C VAL A 15 9.61 7.69 13.62
N GLY A 16 8.72 8.03 14.56
CA GLY A 16 8.31 7.11 15.62
C GLY A 16 7.59 5.85 15.14
N ASP A 17 7.08 5.87 13.91
CA ASP A 17 6.36 4.72 13.33
C ASP A 17 7.29 3.72 12.61
N VAL A 18 8.56 4.08 12.37
CA VAL A 18 9.46 3.29 11.52
C VAL A 18 9.62 1.86 12.04
N ASP A 19 9.86 1.67 13.34
CA ASP A 19 10.05 0.34 13.91
C ASP A 19 8.77 -0.50 13.80
N GLY A 20 7.61 0.09 14.04
CA GLY A 20 6.33 -0.59 13.89
C GLY A 20 6.04 -0.99 12.45
N ILE A 21 6.26 -0.09 11.50
CA ILE A 21 6.12 -0.38 10.07
C ILE A 21 7.07 -1.50 9.66
N PHE A 22 8.34 -1.42 10.09
CA PHE A 22 9.35 -2.43 9.80
C PHE A 22 8.91 -3.82 10.26
N ARG A 23 8.46 -3.93 11.50
CA ARG A 23 7.99 -5.21 12.03
C ARG A 23 6.77 -5.74 11.30
N LEU A 24 5.78 -4.87 11.04
CA LEU A 24 4.53 -5.29 10.39
C LEU A 24 4.76 -5.73 8.95
N VAL A 25 5.45 -4.92 8.15
CA VAL A 25 5.71 -5.23 6.74
C VAL A 25 6.52 -6.51 6.61
N ASN A 26 7.56 -6.68 7.43
CA ASN A 26 8.43 -7.85 7.33
C ASN A 26 7.79 -9.12 7.93
N SER A 27 6.85 -9.02 8.84
CA SER A 27 6.06 -10.16 9.26
C SER A 27 5.20 -10.70 8.11
N MET A 28 4.65 -9.81 7.27
CA MET A 28 3.91 -10.20 6.07
C MET A 28 4.85 -10.75 4.98
N ALA A 29 6.05 -10.17 4.84
CA ALA A 29 7.07 -10.66 3.91
C ALA A 29 7.52 -12.08 4.26
N ALA A 30 7.66 -12.40 5.55
CA ALA A 30 8.04 -13.74 6.01
C ALA A 30 7.02 -14.82 5.61
N SER A 31 5.73 -14.45 5.49
CA SER A 31 4.68 -15.34 5.00
C SER A 31 4.49 -15.31 3.47
N GLY A 32 5.36 -14.60 2.74
CA GLY A 32 5.32 -14.51 1.28
C GLY A 32 4.26 -13.56 0.72
N GLN A 33 3.66 -12.73 1.57
CA GLN A 33 2.57 -11.84 1.15
C GLN A 33 3.05 -10.54 0.53
N MET A 34 4.30 -10.14 0.78
CA MET A 34 4.88 -8.94 0.22
C MET A 34 6.40 -8.96 0.28
N LEU A 35 7.05 -7.97 -0.33
CA LEU A 35 8.50 -7.84 -0.32
C LEU A 35 9.02 -7.37 1.04
N HIS A 36 10.15 -7.96 1.46
CA HIS A 36 10.88 -7.49 2.63
C HIS A 36 11.42 -6.07 2.39
N ARG A 37 11.35 -5.22 3.42
CA ARG A 37 11.88 -3.85 3.37
C ARG A 37 12.80 -3.58 4.55
N SER A 38 13.96 -2.98 4.27
CA SER A 38 14.88 -2.53 5.31
C SER A 38 14.34 -1.27 6.00
N LYS A 39 14.83 -1.01 7.22
CA LYS A 39 14.51 0.26 7.89
C LYS A 39 14.93 1.47 7.06
N TYR A 40 16.09 1.38 6.39
CA TYR A 40 16.54 2.46 5.51
C TYR A 40 15.52 2.77 4.41
N ARG A 41 14.97 1.75 3.76
CA ARG A 41 13.95 1.94 2.73
C ARG A 41 12.70 2.58 3.31
N ILE A 42 12.28 2.17 4.48
CA ILE A 42 11.11 2.75 5.15
C ILE A 42 11.36 4.22 5.48
N VAL A 43 12.52 4.55 6.03
CA VAL A 43 12.88 5.94 6.34
C VAL A 43 12.90 6.81 5.08
N THR A 44 13.49 6.32 3.99
CA THR A 44 13.54 7.09 2.73
C THR A 44 12.17 7.28 2.10
N MET A 45 11.20 6.43 2.43
CA MET A 45 9.82 6.50 1.95
C MET A 45 8.85 7.04 3.00
N LEU A 46 9.34 7.57 4.12
CA LEU A 46 8.50 7.89 5.27
C LEU A 46 7.34 8.83 4.92
N ALA A 47 7.61 9.84 4.10
CA ALA A 47 6.58 10.79 3.67
C ALA A 47 5.49 10.18 2.82
N ASN A 48 5.73 8.99 2.26
CA ASN A 48 4.77 8.27 1.41
C ASN A 48 3.82 7.39 2.22
N PHE A 49 4.16 7.09 3.49
CA PHE A 49 3.39 6.19 4.34
C PHE A 49 2.21 6.88 5.02
N ILE A 50 1.09 6.17 5.04
CA ILE A 50 -0.04 6.42 5.94
C ILE A 50 -0.08 5.28 6.94
N VAL A 51 -0.30 5.59 8.21
CA VAL A 51 -0.47 4.60 9.27
C VAL A 51 -1.89 4.66 9.82
N ALA A 52 -2.38 3.51 10.20
CA ALA A 52 -3.62 3.34 10.94
C ALA A 52 -3.25 3.06 12.40
N GLU A 53 -3.69 3.92 13.29
CA GLU A 53 -3.35 3.84 14.71
C GLU A 53 -4.61 3.62 15.53
N SER A 54 -4.56 2.64 16.43
CA SER A 54 -5.66 2.38 17.35
C SER A 54 -5.72 3.46 18.44
N LYS A 55 -6.82 3.50 19.15
CA LYS A 55 -7.02 4.43 20.26
C LYS A 55 -5.96 4.29 21.36
N SER A 56 -5.41 3.09 21.51
CA SER A 56 -4.35 2.79 22.48
C SER A 56 -2.94 3.12 21.97
N GLY A 57 -2.81 3.62 20.73
CA GLY A 57 -1.51 3.93 20.13
C GLY A 57 -0.85 2.75 19.41
N GLU A 58 -1.55 1.62 19.28
CA GLU A 58 -1.03 0.44 18.57
C GLU A 58 -1.14 0.63 17.06
N LEU A 59 -0.13 0.19 16.32
CA LEU A 59 -0.16 0.22 14.85
C LEU A 59 -1.11 -0.85 14.33
N ALA A 60 -2.24 -0.42 13.79
CA ALA A 60 -3.25 -1.32 13.22
C ALA A 60 -2.92 -1.70 11.77
N GLY A 61 -2.24 -0.83 11.05
CA GLY A 61 -1.89 -1.07 9.66
C GLY A 61 -1.07 0.07 9.07
N CYS A 62 -0.58 -0.14 7.87
CA CYS A 62 0.15 0.88 7.11
C CYS A 62 0.00 0.65 5.62
N GLY A 63 0.36 1.65 4.85
CA GLY A 63 0.47 1.55 3.40
C GLY A 63 1.19 2.78 2.87
N ALA A 64 1.77 2.68 1.69
CA ALA A 64 2.49 3.81 1.09
C ALA A 64 2.03 4.03 -0.34
N LEU A 65 2.04 5.30 -0.75
CA LEU A 65 1.82 5.72 -2.13
C LEU A 65 3.16 6.14 -2.70
N PHE A 66 3.65 5.42 -3.69
CA PHE A 66 4.96 5.65 -4.29
C PHE A 66 4.79 6.15 -5.72
N PRO A 67 5.24 7.38 -6.04
CA PRO A 67 5.16 7.88 -7.40
C PRO A 67 6.01 7.04 -8.34
N LEU A 68 5.43 6.63 -9.47
CA LEU A 68 6.17 5.94 -10.54
C LEU A 68 6.59 6.91 -11.63
N TRP A 69 5.67 7.77 -12.03
CA TRP A 69 5.89 8.81 -13.03
C TRP A 69 4.83 9.89 -12.85
N THR A 70 4.75 10.82 -13.79
CA THR A 70 3.78 11.92 -13.75
C THR A 70 2.33 11.45 -13.92
N ASP A 71 2.12 10.26 -14.47
CA ASP A 71 0.81 9.71 -14.79
C ASP A 71 0.37 8.56 -13.89
N SER A 72 1.23 8.11 -12.98
CA SER A 72 0.91 6.93 -12.15
C SER A 72 1.66 6.91 -10.84
N ALA A 73 0.99 6.39 -9.83
CA ALA A 73 1.55 6.08 -8.52
C ALA A 73 1.18 4.65 -8.14
N GLU A 74 1.90 4.08 -7.20
CA GLU A 74 1.71 2.70 -6.78
C GLU A 74 1.42 2.62 -5.29
N ILE A 75 0.44 1.79 -4.92
CA ILE A 75 0.25 1.39 -3.53
C ILE A 75 1.21 0.24 -3.23
N VAL A 76 2.08 0.45 -2.26
CA VAL A 76 3.08 -0.54 -1.81
C VAL A 76 3.00 -0.70 -0.29
N ALA A 77 3.52 -1.81 0.21
CA ALA A 77 3.67 -2.08 1.64
C ALA A 77 2.34 -1.95 2.42
N LEU A 78 1.23 -2.31 1.80
CA LEU A 78 -0.07 -2.32 2.45
C LEU A 78 -0.15 -3.54 3.38
N ALA A 79 -0.23 -3.29 4.67
CA ALA A 79 -0.25 -4.35 5.67
C ALA A 79 -1.20 -3.99 6.80
N VAL A 80 -1.97 -4.98 7.27
CA VAL A 80 -2.88 -4.83 8.41
C VAL A 80 -2.47 -5.85 9.46
N SER A 81 -2.29 -5.37 10.70
CA SER A 81 -1.97 -6.24 11.82
C SER A 81 -3.05 -7.32 12.00
N PRO A 82 -2.67 -8.58 12.29
CA PRO A 82 -3.66 -9.68 12.42
C PRO A 82 -4.82 -9.36 13.36
N ARG A 83 -4.58 -8.62 14.45
CA ARG A 83 -5.63 -8.23 15.40
C ARG A 83 -6.67 -7.30 14.80
N PHE A 84 -6.36 -6.62 13.72
CA PHE A 84 -7.22 -5.61 13.09
C PHE A 84 -7.74 -6.05 11.72
N GLN A 85 -7.41 -7.26 11.27
CA GLN A 85 -7.92 -7.79 10.02
C GLN A 85 -9.42 -8.08 10.12
N GLY A 86 -10.12 -7.89 9.00
CA GLY A 86 -11.57 -8.09 8.94
C GLY A 86 -12.39 -6.92 9.50
N ALA A 87 -11.76 -5.83 9.92
CA ALA A 87 -12.43 -4.66 10.50
C ALA A 87 -12.46 -3.44 9.55
N GLY A 88 -12.07 -3.60 8.29
CA GLY A 88 -12.10 -2.53 7.29
C GLY A 88 -10.89 -1.60 7.30
N VAL A 89 -9.85 -1.92 8.05
CA VAL A 89 -8.64 -1.08 8.13
C VAL A 89 -7.92 -1.02 6.78
N GLY A 90 -7.74 -2.14 6.10
CA GLY A 90 -7.11 -2.18 4.79
C GLY A 90 -7.89 -1.37 3.75
N LYS A 91 -9.20 -1.52 3.74
CA LYS A 91 -10.08 -0.75 2.85
C LYS A 91 -9.93 0.75 3.09
N GLN A 92 -9.92 1.19 4.34
CA GLN A 92 -9.78 2.60 4.67
C GLN A 92 -8.39 3.12 4.34
N LEU A 93 -7.34 2.32 4.55
CA LEU A 93 -5.98 2.68 4.14
C LEU A 93 -5.90 2.94 2.64
N VAL A 94 -6.49 2.07 1.82
CA VAL A 94 -6.54 2.27 0.37
C VAL A 94 -7.30 3.55 0.04
N ALA A 95 -8.44 3.80 0.69
CA ALA A 95 -9.21 5.03 0.47
C ALA A 95 -8.37 6.28 0.76
N GLU A 96 -7.61 6.27 1.86
CA GLU A 96 -6.73 7.39 2.23
C GLU A 96 -5.60 7.58 1.21
N LEU A 97 -5.01 6.47 0.72
CA LEU A 97 -3.95 6.51 -0.29
C LEU A 97 -4.48 7.02 -1.63
N LEU A 98 -5.68 6.60 -2.03
CA LEU A 98 -6.32 7.10 -3.25
C LEU A 98 -6.65 8.59 -3.14
N GLN A 99 -7.09 9.04 -1.98
CA GLN A 99 -7.35 10.46 -1.74
C GLN A 99 -6.05 11.27 -1.85
N ARG A 100 -4.96 10.76 -1.31
CA ARG A 100 -3.64 11.39 -1.45
C ARG A 100 -3.22 11.46 -2.92
N ALA A 101 -3.40 10.38 -3.67
CA ALA A 101 -3.08 10.35 -5.09
C ALA A 101 -3.89 11.39 -5.87
N ARG A 102 -5.18 11.53 -5.57
CA ARG A 102 -6.03 12.57 -6.19
C ARG A 102 -5.51 13.97 -5.88
N SER A 103 -5.18 14.24 -4.62
CA SER A 103 -4.69 15.55 -4.22
C SER A 103 -3.35 15.91 -4.83
N GLN A 104 -2.53 14.90 -5.17
CA GLN A 104 -1.26 15.08 -5.85
C GLN A 104 -1.39 15.11 -7.39
N GLY A 105 -2.58 14.84 -7.91
CA GLY A 105 -2.86 14.93 -9.34
C GLY A 105 -2.56 13.67 -10.15
N PHE A 106 -2.36 12.51 -9.51
CA PHE A 106 -2.13 11.27 -10.24
C PHE A 106 -3.43 10.76 -10.88
N PRO A 107 -3.46 10.53 -12.20
CA PRO A 107 -4.65 10.02 -12.87
C PRO A 107 -4.86 8.52 -12.70
N GLU A 108 -3.82 7.77 -12.34
CA GLU A 108 -3.91 6.31 -12.19
C GLU A 108 -3.10 5.85 -10.98
N VAL A 109 -3.66 4.89 -10.24
CA VAL A 109 -2.95 4.20 -9.15
C VAL A 109 -2.92 2.72 -9.47
N ILE A 110 -1.71 2.13 -9.34
CA ILE A 110 -1.49 0.71 -9.58
C ILE A 110 -1.11 0.00 -8.28
N THR A 111 -1.23 -1.32 -8.30
CA THR A 111 -0.68 -2.19 -7.26
C THR A 111 -0.33 -3.53 -7.87
N LEU A 112 0.72 -4.18 -7.36
CA LEU A 112 1.01 -5.57 -7.63
C LEU A 112 0.58 -6.38 -6.41
N THR A 113 -0.31 -7.35 -6.61
CA THR A 113 -0.95 -8.03 -5.48
C THR A 113 -1.36 -9.45 -5.81
N CYS A 114 -1.41 -10.29 -4.78
CA CYS A 114 -2.09 -11.58 -4.82
C CYS A 114 -3.56 -11.47 -4.33
N ALA A 115 -3.94 -10.33 -3.76
CA ALA A 115 -5.27 -10.10 -3.18
C ALA A 115 -6.22 -9.46 -4.21
N VAL A 116 -6.46 -10.17 -5.31
CA VAL A 116 -7.26 -9.66 -6.43
C VAL A 116 -8.68 -9.29 -6.02
N ASP A 117 -9.34 -10.15 -5.24
CA ASP A 117 -10.72 -9.90 -4.83
C ASP A 117 -10.83 -8.65 -3.95
N PHE A 118 -9.88 -8.45 -3.04
CA PHE A 118 -9.84 -7.28 -2.18
C PHE A 118 -9.78 -5.99 -3.00
N PHE A 119 -8.84 -5.91 -3.95
CA PHE A 119 -8.69 -4.71 -4.77
C PHE A 119 -9.81 -4.55 -5.80
N SER A 120 -10.35 -5.66 -6.33
CA SER A 120 -11.51 -5.59 -7.24
C SER A 120 -12.72 -4.94 -6.58
N GLN A 121 -12.97 -5.23 -5.31
CA GLN A 121 -14.06 -4.61 -4.55
C GLN A 121 -13.85 -3.11 -4.35
N LEU A 122 -12.60 -2.63 -4.47
CA LEU A 122 -12.26 -1.22 -4.31
C LEU A 122 -12.17 -0.47 -5.65
N GLY A 123 -12.59 -1.11 -6.74
CA GLY A 123 -12.65 -0.48 -8.06
C GLY A 123 -11.42 -0.70 -8.93
N PHE A 124 -10.45 -1.48 -8.47
CA PHE A 124 -9.27 -1.83 -9.28
C PHE A 124 -9.62 -2.91 -10.31
N SER A 125 -9.01 -2.83 -11.48
CA SER A 125 -9.13 -3.83 -12.56
C SER A 125 -7.79 -4.46 -12.86
N VAL A 126 -7.80 -5.74 -13.23
CA VAL A 126 -6.59 -6.46 -13.63
C VAL A 126 -6.03 -5.85 -14.92
N GLN A 127 -4.70 -5.66 -14.95
CA GLN A 127 -3.98 -5.11 -16.09
C GLN A 127 -2.80 -6.02 -16.47
N PRO A 128 -2.36 -6.00 -17.73
CA PRO A 128 -1.10 -6.65 -18.10
C PRO A 128 0.08 -5.99 -17.38
N LYS A 129 1.04 -6.79 -16.88
CA LYS A 129 2.21 -6.25 -16.19
C LYS A 129 3.07 -5.35 -17.07
N ASP A 130 3.15 -5.65 -18.36
CA ASP A 130 3.95 -4.86 -19.31
C ASP A 130 3.39 -3.46 -19.56
N LYS A 131 2.16 -3.18 -19.13
CA LYS A 131 1.61 -1.82 -19.12
C LYS A 131 2.41 -0.89 -18.21
N PHE A 132 3.14 -1.42 -17.23
CA PHE A 132 3.85 -0.64 -16.21
C PHE A 132 5.35 -0.93 -16.22
N PRO A 133 6.07 -0.63 -17.33
CA PRO A 133 7.50 -0.98 -17.43
C PRO A 133 8.37 -0.27 -16.40
N ARG A 134 7.96 0.92 -15.92
CA ARG A 134 8.72 1.67 -14.91
C ARG A 134 8.75 0.96 -13.56
N LYS A 135 7.70 0.20 -13.22
CA LYS A 135 7.67 -0.63 -12.01
C LYS A 135 8.74 -1.73 -12.09
N LEU A 136 8.91 -2.37 -13.25
CA LEU A 136 9.93 -3.38 -13.47
C LEU A 136 11.34 -2.83 -13.27
N TRP A 137 11.59 -1.59 -13.67
CA TRP A 137 12.90 -0.96 -13.53
C TRP A 137 13.26 -0.61 -12.09
N ARG A 138 12.31 -0.55 -11.19
CA ARG A 138 12.56 -0.14 -9.80
C ARG A 138 12.68 -1.34 -8.87
N GLU A 139 11.56 -1.94 -8.49
CA GLU A 139 11.53 -2.96 -7.45
C GLU A 139 11.60 -4.37 -7.99
N CYS A 140 11.00 -4.62 -9.15
CA CYS A 140 10.91 -5.97 -9.70
C CYS A 140 12.28 -6.53 -10.11
N LEU A 141 13.19 -5.70 -10.61
CA LEU A 141 14.53 -6.15 -10.98
C LEU A 141 15.34 -6.64 -9.78
N GLU A 142 15.10 -6.08 -8.61
CA GLU A 142 15.76 -6.50 -7.37
C GLU A 142 14.99 -7.59 -6.62
N CYS A 143 13.81 -7.94 -7.11
CA CYS A 143 12.95 -8.91 -6.45
C CYS A 143 13.43 -10.35 -6.75
N PRO A 144 13.66 -11.19 -5.72
CA PRO A 144 14.07 -12.58 -5.93
C PRO A 144 13.00 -13.43 -6.63
N ARG A 145 11.77 -12.93 -6.74
CA ARG A 145 10.64 -13.61 -7.38
C ARG A 145 10.36 -13.11 -8.80
N LEU A 146 11.27 -12.30 -9.40
CA LEU A 146 11.04 -11.71 -10.71
C LEU A 146 10.67 -12.72 -11.79
N GLU A 147 11.38 -13.84 -11.84
CA GLU A 147 11.16 -14.88 -12.85
C GLU A 147 9.89 -15.73 -12.60
N ASN A 148 9.46 -15.81 -11.35
CA ASN A 148 8.30 -16.62 -10.91
C ASN A 148 7.31 -15.78 -10.12
N CYS A 149 7.11 -14.53 -10.54
CA CYS A 149 6.22 -13.62 -9.85
C CYS A 149 4.76 -14.05 -10.05
N ASP A 150 4.07 -14.34 -8.96
CA ASP A 150 2.66 -14.71 -8.92
C ASP A 150 1.73 -13.52 -8.67
N GLU A 151 2.27 -12.33 -8.47
CA GLU A 151 1.48 -11.13 -8.26
C GLU A 151 0.79 -10.68 -9.55
N ILE A 152 -0.40 -10.13 -9.39
CA ILE A 152 -1.24 -9.61 -10.45
C ILE A 152 -1.17 -8.08 -10.42
N ALA A 153 -0.98 -7.47 -11.59
CA ALA A 153 -1.05 -6.02 -11.71
C ALA A 153 -2.50 -5.57 -11.78
N MET A 154 -2.86 -4.61 -10.97
CA MET A 154 -4.19 -4.01 -10.96
C MET A 154 -4.06 -2.49 -10.94
N SER A 155 -5.05 -1.80 -11.51
CA SER A 155 -5.07 -0.35 -11.49
C SER A 155 -6.48 0.21 -11.37
N VAL A 156 -6.54 1.46 -10.93
CA VAL A 156 -7.76 2.25 -10.90
C VAL A 156 -7.48 3.63 -11.45
N LEU A 157 -8.38 4.12 -12.31
CA LEU A 157 -8.34 5.48 -12.82
C LEU A 157 -9.09 6.40 -11.86
N LEU A 158 -8.45 7.51 -11.48
CA LEU A 158 -9.00 8.43 -10.48
C LEU A 158 -9.89 9.53 -11.07
N GLY A 159 -9.94 9.63 -12.39
CA GLY A 159 -10.62 10.74 -13.04
C GLY A 159 -9.83 12.04 -12.95
N GLU A 160 -10.33 13.09 -13.61
CA GLU A 160 -9.70 14.40 -13.53
C GLU A 160 -9.83 14.96 -12.11
N ALA A 161 -8.76 15.53 -11.60
CA ALA A 161 -8.81 16.25 -10.35
C ALA A 161 -9.87 17.35 -10.47
N ALA A 162 -10.84 17.39 -9.57
CA ALA A 162 -11.77 18.51 -9.48
C ALA A 162 -10.94 19.77 -9.28
N GLY A 163 -10.89 20.57 -10.32
CA GLY A 163 -10.02 21.73 -10.50
C GLY A 163 -9.95 22.71 -9.38
#